data_6062d450d4078b8017a75ed9c5a5d8fe
#
_entry.id   6062d450d4078b8017a75ed9c5a5d8fe
#
_cell.length_a   1.000
_cell.length_b   1.000
_cell.length_c   1.000
_cell.angle_alpha   90.00
_cell.angle_beta   90.00
_cell.angle_gamma   90.00
#
_symmetry.space_group_name_H-M   'P 1'
#
loop_
_entity.id
_entity.type
_entity.pdbx_description
1 polymer ?
#
loop_
_entity_poly.entity_id
_entity_poly.type
_entity_poly.pdbx_seq_one_letter_code
_entity_poly.pdbx_strand_id
1 'polypeptide(L)'
;MSRDEFPLLDVPELVSCLQECDFSAATQDTIMKPTSMSIIRLYQQIIDLFANINTESYITQPNEDMTQTLDTSDTIPIVILNLTCHKFFKVIGISDFNMMDLCKPDFQRTRRILSAVVNYARFREERIFDCKEPIQEMSKASEVLESKFDAFNLLRQQNNEIRAEVGYFNPD
;
A
#
# COMPACT_ATOMS: atom_id res chain seq x y z
N MET A 1 -25.11 9.13 15.42
CA MET A 1 -24.93 8.17 14.30
C MET A 1 -24.10 8.88 13.28
N SER A 2 -22.85 8.48 13.10
CA SER A 2 -22.01 9.00 12.02
C SER A 2 -22.65 8.56 10.70
N ARG A 3 -23.02 9.51 9.86
CA ARG A 3 -23.43 9.20 8.48
C ARG A 3 -22.15 8.83 7.75
N ASP A 4 -22.06 7.57 7.32
CA ASP A 4 -20.97 7.17 6.46
C ASP A 4 -21.04 8.02 5.16
N GLU A 5 -19.89 8.54 4.75
CA GLU A 5 -19.78 9.38 3.54
C GLU A 5 -19.70 8.53 2.26
N PHE A 6 -19.83 7.21 2.36
CA PHE A 6 -19.75 6.25 1.26
C PHE A 6 -21.00 5.35 1.22
N PRO A 7 -21.39 4.85 0.04
CA PRO A 7 -22.51 3.93 -0.11
C PRO A 7 -22.18 2.55 0.49
N LEU A 8 -23.17 1.98 1.18
CA LEU A 8 -23.08 0.61 1.69
C LEU A 8 -23.41 -0.37 0.55
N LEU A 9 -22.43 -1.19 0.18
CA LEU A 9 -22.55 -2.14 -0.93
C LEU A 9 -23.22 -3.47 -0.50
N ASP A 10 -23.82 -4.16 -1.45
CA ASP A 10 -24.36 -5.50 -1.23
C ASP A 10 -23.26 -6.56 -1.22
N VAL A 11 -23.52 -7.70 -0.54
CA VAL A 11 -22.51 -8.75 -0.38
C VAL A 11 -22.00 -9.30 -1.72
N PRO A 12 -22.87 -9.61 -2.71
CA PRO A 12 -22.37 -10.04 -4.01
C PRO A 12 -21.47 -9.03 -4.71
N GLU A 13 -21.83 -7.74 -4.65
CA GLU A 13 -21.04 -6.66 -5.21
C GLU A 13 -19.68 -6.52 -4.49
N LEU A 14 -19.69 -6.59 -3.15
CA LEU A 14 -18.45 -6.57 -2.35
C LEU A 14 -17.51 -7.70 -2.75
N VAL A 15 -18.03 -8.92 -2.87
CA VAL A 15 -17.21 -10.09 -3.25
C VAL A 15 -16.61 -9.90 -4.63
N SER A 16 -17.41 -9.48 -5.62
CA SER A 16 -16.94 -9.23 -6.98
C SER A 16 -15.82 -8.20 -7.01
N CYS A 17 -16.05 -7.03 -6.43
CA CYS A 17 -15.05 -5.96 -6.43
C CYS A 17 -13.78 -6.31 -5.65
N LEU A 18 -13.90 -7.01 -4.53
CA LEU A 18 -12.72 -7.43 -3.76
C LEU A 18 -11.92 -8.50 -4.49
N GLN A 19 -12.57 -9.41 -5.22
CA GLN A 19 -11.90 -10.42 -6.03
C GLN A 19 -11.23 -9.81 -7.28
N GLU A 20 -11.81 -8.77 -7.88
CA GLU A 20 -11.18 -7.99 -8.95
C GLU A 20 -9.89 -7.29 -8.48
N CYS A 21 -9.79 -6.99 -7.17
CA CYS A 21 -8.58 -6.46 -6.54
C CYS A 21 -7.61 -7.55 -6.05
N ASP A 22 -7.75 -8.81 -6.48
CA ASP A 22 -6.94 -9.98 -6.10
C ASP A 22 -7.03 -10.39 -4.61
N PHE A 23 -8.09 -9.97 -3.89
CA PHE A 23 -8.31 -10.41 -2.51
C PHE A 23 -8.95 -11.81 -2.47
N SER A 24 -8.11 -12.85 -2.55
CA SER A 24 -8.56 -14.25 -2.57
C SER A 24 -9.31 -14.69 -1.30
N ALA A 25 -9.07 -14.03 -0.16
CA ALA A 25 -9.78 -14.28 1.10
C ALA A 25 -11.21 -13.71 1.11
N ALA A 26 -11.58 -12.86 0.14
CA ALA A 26 -12.90 -12.26 0.06
C ALA A 26 -13.92 -13.22 -0.56
N THR A 27 -14.61 -13.97 0.28
CA THR A 27 -15.70 -14.87 -0.12
C THR A 27 -17.02 -14.43 0.50
N GLN A 28 -18.14 -14.90 -0.06
CA GLN A 28 -19.45 -14.62 0.52
C GLN A 28 -19.55 -15.10 1.96
N ASP A 29 -19.00 -16.30 2.27
CA ASP A 29 -19.01 -16.84 3.62
C ASP A 29 -18.16 -16.01 4.58
N THR A 30 -17.00 -15.52 4.14
CA THR A 30 -16.15 -14.64 4.94
C THR A 30 -16.88 -13.36 5.37
N ILE A 31 -17.72 -12.81 4.49
CA ILE A 31 -18.48 -11.59 4.76
C ILE A 31 -19.73 -11.87 5.59
N MET A 32 -20.49 -12.90 5.23
CA MET A 32 -21.78 -13.21 5.87
C MET A 32 -21.62 -13.85 7.26
N LYS A 33 -20.58 -14.65 7.45
CA LYS A 33 -20.23 -15.33 8.70
C LYS A 33 -18.77 -15.07 9.06
N PRO A 34 -18.43 -13.82 9.39
CA PRO A 34 -17.05 -13.47 9.62
C PRO A 34 -16.49 -14.19 10.85
N THR A 35 -15.32 -14.79 10.70
CA THR A 35 -14.54 -15.38 11.79
C THR A 35 -13.29 -14.55 11.99
N SER A 36 -12.73 -14.55 13.21
CA SER A 36 -11.49 -13.83 13.50
C SER A 36 -10.39 -14.17 12.49
N MET A 37 -10.17 -15.46 12.25
CA MET A 37 -9.13 -15.92 11.33
C MET A 37 -9.33 -15.45 9.88
N SER A 38 -10.57 -15.52 9.37
CA SER A 38 -10.86 -15.11 7.99
C SER A 38 -10.73 -13.58 7.81
N ILE A 39 -11.15 -12.82 8.80
CA ILE A 39 -11.07 -11.35 8.77
C ILE A 39 -9.63 -10.87 8.94
N ILE A 40 -8.84 -11.48 9.82
CA ILE A 40 -7.41 -11.17 9.95
C ILE A 40 -6.71 -11.35 8.61
N ARG A 41 -6.90 -12.49 7.94
CA ARG A 41 -6.29 -12.74 6.63
C ARG A 41 -6.73 -11.74 5.57
N LEU A 42 -8.02 -11.42 5.52
CA LEU A 42 -8.55 -10.46 4.56
C LEU A 42 -7.99 -9.06 4.79
N TYR A 43 -7.94 -8.61 6.05
CA TYR A 43 -7.39 -7.28 6.36
C TYR A 43 -5.88 -7.22 6.17
N GLN A 44 -5.14 -8.31 6.40
CA GLN A 44 -3.73 -8.39 6.03
C GLN A 44 -3.53 -8.15 4.52
N GLN A 45 -4.27 -8.86 3.66
CA GLN A 45 -4.20 -8.65 2.21
C GLN A 45 -4.53 -7.21 1.80
N ILE A 46 -5.56 -6.61 2.43
CA ILE A 46 -5.94 -5.22 2.17
C ILE A 46 -4.82 -4.26 2.56
N ILE A 47 -4.22 -4.44 3.73
CA ILE A 47 -3.12 -3.57 4.20
C ILE A 47 -1.87 -3.75 3.35
N ASP A 48 -1.51 -4.97 2.99
CA ASP A 48 -0.35 -5.25 2.15
C ASP A 48 -0.48 -4.56 0.78
N LEU A 49 -1.67 -4.62 0.17
CA LEU A 49 -1.91 -4.00 -1.13
C LEU A 49 -1.96 -2.46 -1.08
N PHE A 50 -2.70 -1.90 -0.12
CA PHE A 50 -2.98 -0.46 -0.12
C PHE A 50 -1.98 0.36 0.69
N ALA A 51 -1.43 -0.18 1.78
CA ALA A 51 -0.45 0.50 2.61
C ALA A 51 0.99 0.20 2.18
N ASN A 52 1.19 -0.76 1.25
CA ASN A 52 2.51 -1.25 0.82
C ASN A 52 3.41 -1.64 2.00
N ILE A 53 2.80 -2.19 3.04
CA ILE A 53 3.45 -2.67 4.25
C ILE A 53 3.41 -4.19 4.18
N ASN A 54 4.57 -4.81 4.01
CA ASN A 54 4.67 -6.26 4.08
C ASN A 54 4.50 -6.70 5.55
N THR A 55 3.27 -7.05 5.93
CA THR A 55 2.95 -7.49 7.30
C THR A 55 3.61 -8.81 7.65
N GLU A 56 3.97 -9.64 6.67
CA GLU A 56 4.70 -10.88 6.89
C GLU A 56 6.10 -10.64 7.50
N SER A 57 6.75 -9.52 7.18
CA SER A 57 8.07 -9.19 7.71
C SER A 57 8.07 -8.92 9.22
N TYR A 58 6.94 -8.56 9.79
CA TYR A 58 6.80 -8.33 11.24
C TYR A 58 6.41 -9.61 12.00
N ILE A 59 5.93 -10.63 11.29
CA ILE A 59 5.55 -11.93 11.87
C ILE A 59 6.76 -12.86 11.93
N THR A 60 7.75 -12.69 11.05
CA THR A 60 8.83 -13.66 10.81
C THR A 60 10.16 -13.31 11.49
N GLN A 61 10.27 -12.27 12.32
CA GLN A 61 11.47 -12.04 13.12
C GLN A 61 11.32 -12.66 14.53
N PRO A 62 11.78 -13.90 14.74
CA PRO A 62 12.08 -14.34 16.10
C PRO A 62 13.30 -13.53 16.54
N ASN A 63 13.12 -12.58 17.44
CA ASN A 63 14.24 -12.05 18.21
C ASN A 63 14.80 -13.18 19.04
N GLU A 64 15.98 -13.70 18.66
CA GLU A 64 16.69 -14.80 19.33
C GLU A 64 17.10 -14.49 20.78
N ASP A 65 16.84 -13.29 21.31
CA ASP A 65 17.31 -12.83 22.62
C ASP A 65 16.26 -12.76 23.72
N MET A 66 15.03 -13.23 23.52
CA MET A 66 14.05 -13.32 24.61
C MET A 66 13.62 -14.76 24.91
N THR A 67 14.54 -15.52 25.46
CA THR A 67 14.21 -16.71 26.28
C THR A 67 13.59 -16.24 27.56
N GLN A 68 12.31 -16.40 27.67
CA GLN A 68 11.42 -16.61 28.82
C GLN A 68 10.19 -15.73 28.82
N THR A 69 9.08 -16.45 28.93
CA THR A 69 7.78 -16.11 29.47
C THR A 69 6.70 -15.60 28.51
N LEU A 70 5.67 -16.45 28.42
CA LEU A 70 4.31 -16.26 27.91
C LEU A 70 4.18 -16.27 26.39
N ASP A 71 3.19 -16.99 25.88
CA ASP A 71 2.69 -17.08 24.49
C ASP A 71 2.38 -15.70 23.85
N THR A 72 3.36 -14.81 23.82
CA THR A 72 3.30 -13.47 23.23
C THR A 72 3.54 -13.49 21.71
N SER A 73 4.03 -14.60 21.19
CA SER A 73 4.38 -14.77 19.78
C SER A 73 3.20 -14.45 18.85
N ASP A 74 1.98 -14.88 19.19
CA ASP A 74 0.79 -14.67 18.35
C ASP A 74 0.07 -13.35 18.60
N THR A 75 0.34 -12.70 19.74
CA THR A 75 -0.37 -11.46 20.13
C THR A 75 0.22 -10.23 19.46
N ILE A 76 1.53 -10.15 19.31
CA ILE A 76 2.22 -8.99 18.73
C ILE A 76 1.78 -8.73 17.28
N PRO A 77 1.72 -9.73 16.38
CA PRO A 77 1.25 -9.54 15.01
C PRO A 77 -0.17 -8.97 14.94
N ILE A 78 -1.08 -9.45 15.80
CA ILE A 78 -2.47 -8.97 15.82
C ILE A 78 -2.55 -7.51 16.29
N VAL A 79 -1.74 -7.11 17.26
CA VAL A 79 -1.68 -5.71 17.75
C VAL A 79 -1.14 -4.80 16.64
N ILE A 80 -0.08 -5.20 15.96
CA ILE A 80 0.49 -4.44 14.83
C ILE A 80 -0.56 -4.30 13.71
N LEU A 81 -1.20 -5.39 13.33
CA LEU A 81 -2.28 -5.38 12.35
C LEU A 81 -3.41 -4.44 12.76
N ASN A 82 -3.86 -4.50 14.02
CA ASN A 82 -4.90 -3.60 14.53
C ASN A 82 -4.50 -2.13 14.42
N LEU A 83 -3.28 -1.78 14.79
CA LEU A 83 -2.78 -0.39 14.70
C LEU A 83 -2.69 0.09 13.24
N THR A 84 -2.24 -0.78 12.35
CA THR A 84 -2.12 -0.46 10.93
C THR A 84 -3.49 -0.33 10.27
N CYS A 85 -4.40 -1.28 10.54
CA CYS A 85 -5.80 -1.21 10.12
C CYS A 85 -6.48 0.05 10.64
N HIS A 86 -6.30 0.40 11.92
CA HIS A 86 -6.88 1.60 12.50
C HIS A 86 -6.43 2.88 11.77
N LYS A 87 -5.13 2.99 11.45
CA LYS A 87 -4.58 4.12 10.68
C LYS A 87 -5.16 4.18 9.29
N PHE A 88 -5.16 3.06 8.57
CA PHE A 88 -5.65 2.99 7.19
C PHE A 88 -7.15 3.25 7.12
N PHE A 89 -7.95 2.56 7.93
CA PHE A 89 -9.41 2.70 7.91
C PHE A 89 -9.86 4.10 8.33
N LYS A 90 -9.14 4.75 9.23
CA LYS A 90 -9.39 6.15 9.58
C LYS A 90 -9.24 7.09 8.38
N VAL A 91 -8.26 6.85 7.51
CA VAL A 91 -8.05 7.65 6.29
C VAL A 91 -9.20 7.46 5.30
N ILE A 92 -9.77 6.26 5.20
CA ILE A 92 -10.88 5.97 4.29
C ILE A 92 -12.28 6.21 4.91
N GLY A 93 -12.36 6.88 6.06
CA GLY A 93 -13.61 7.30 6.67
C GLY A 93 -14.14 6.41 7.80
N ILE A 94 -13.43 5.36 8.21
CA ILE A 94 -13.80 4.49 9.33
C ILE A 94 -13.00 4.89 10.57
N SER A 95 -13.53 5.78 11.40
CA SER A 95 -12.84 6.28 12.59
C SER A 95 -13.03 5.43 13.85
N ASP A 96 -13.99 4.50 13.83
CA ASP A 96 -14.41 3.67 14.98
C ASP A 96 -13.90 2.22 14.93
N PHE A 97 -12.92 1.93 14.05
CA PHE A 97 -12.28 0.62 13.98
C PHE A 97 -11.51 0.31 15.27
N ASN A 98 -11.64 -0.91 15.75
CA ASN A 98 -11.01 -1.35 17.00
C ASN A 98 -10.70 -2.86 16.97
N MET A 99 -10.01 -3.34 18.05
CA MET A 99 -9.59 -4.73 18.16
C MET A 99 -10.75 -5.74 18.11
N MET A 100 -11.97 -5.35 18.49
CA MET A 100 -13.13 -6.25 18.42
C MET A 100 -13.52 -6.59 16.99
N ASP A 101 -13.21 -5.70 16.04
CA ASP A 101 -13.44 -5.95 14.62
C ASP A 101 -12.54 -7.08 14.05
N LEU A 102 -11.42 -7.36 14.73
CA LEU A 102 -10.54 -8.50 14.44
C LEU A 102 -10.91 -9.76 15.25
N CYS A 103 -11.15 -9.60 16.56
CA CYS A 103 -11.33 -10.74 17.47
C CYS A 103 -12.74 -11.32 17.47
N LYS A 104 -13.75 -10.47 17.33
CA LYS A 104 -15.18 -10.84 17.26
C LYS A 104 -15.87 -10.04 16.16
N PRO A 105 -15.55 -10.31 14.89
CA PRO A 105 -16.10 -9.56 13.79
C PRO A 105 -17.62 -9.77 13.70
N ASP A 106 -18.34 -8.69 13.42
CA ASP A 106 -19.77 -8.68 13.17
C ASP A 106 -20.06 -8.45 11.69
N PHE A 107 -21.10 -9.09 11.15
CA PHE A 107 -21.48 -8.98 9.75
C PHE A 107 -21.69 -7.52 9.31
N GLN A 108 -22.47 -6.75 10.06
CA GLN A 108 -22.82 -5.38 9.67
C GLN A 108 -21.59 -4.48 9.67
N ARG A 109 -20.72 -4.61 10.68
CA ARG A 109 -19.48 -3.85 10.77
C ARG A 109 -18.49 -4.26 9.69
N THR A 110 -18.32 -5.56 9.45
CA THR A 110 -17.47 -6.08 8.39
C THR A 110 -17.93 -5.57 7.02
N ARG A 111 -19.23 -5.67 6.70
CA ARG A 111 -19.80 -5.16 5.46
C ARG A 111 -19.54 -3.65 5.29
N ARG A 112 -19.73 -2.87 6.35
CA ARG A 112 -19.48 -1.42 6.34
C ARG A 112 -18.00 -1.10 6.06
N ILE A 113 -17.07 -1.75 6.76
CA ILE A 113 -15.62 -1.56 6.58
C ILE A 113 -15.22 -1.93 5.15
N LEU A 114 -15.67 -3.08 4.65
CA LEU A 114 -15.35 -3.52 3.29
C LEU A 114 -15.98 -2.63 2.22
N SER A 115 -17.16 -2.05 2.46
CA SER A 115 -17.75 -1.05 1.56
C SER A 115 -16.87 0.20 1.45
N ALA A 116 -16.29 0.66 2.56
CA ALA A 116 -15.33 1.77 2.54
C ALA A 116 -14.06 1.41 1.75
N VAL A 117 -13.54 0.19 1.92
CA VAL A 117 -12.36 -0.31 1.18
C VAL A 117 -12.64 -0.32 -0.32
N VAL A 118 -13.77 -0.87 -0.76
CA VAL A 118 -14.13 -0.92 -2.20
C VAL A 118 -14.31 0.49 -2.77
N ASN A 119 -14.97 1.39 -2.04
CA ASN A 119 -15.11 2.78 -2.49
C ASN A 119 -13.75 3.47 -2.61
N TYR A 120 -12.84 3.22 -1.67
CA TYR A 120 -11.47 3.73 -1.76
C TYR A 120 -10.70 3.13 -2.95
N ALA A 121 -10.84 1.83 -3.22
CA ALA A 121 -10.20 1.18 -4.36
C ALA A 121 -10.66 1.81 -5.68
N ARG A 122 -11.98 1.98 -5.88
CA ARG A 122 -12.56 2.66 -7.05
C ARG A 122 -12.04 4.08 -7.20
N PHE A 123 -12.05 4.86 -6.12
CA PHE A 123 -11.49 6.22 -6.14
C PHE A 123 -10.02 6.24 -6.53
N ARG A 124 -9.21 5.32 -6.00
CA ARG A 124 -7.79 5.20 -6.33
C ARG A 124 -7.57 4.88 -7.81
N GLU A 125 -8.36 3.96 -8.37
CA GLU A 125 -8.28 3.61 -9.79
C GLU A 125 -8.62 4.79 -10.69
N GLU A 126 -9.68 5.53 -10.39
CA GLU A 126 -10.04 6.77 -11.11
C GLU A 126 -8.89 7.78 -11.06
N ARG A 127 -8.29 8.00 -9.89
CA ARG A 127 -7.16 8.93 -9.74
C ARG A 127 -5.92 8.47 -10.49
N ILE A 128 -5.60 7.18 -10.48
CA ILE A 128 -4.49 6.62 -11.26
C ILE A 128 -4.75 6.82 -12.75
N PHE A 129 -5.97 6.59 -13.20
CA PHE A 129 -6.36 6.80 -14.60
C PHE A 129 -6.21 8.28 -15.01
N ASP A 130 -6.75 9.20 -14.22
CA ASP A 130 -6.65 10.65 -14.46
C ASP A 130 -5.20 11.16 -14.47
N CYS A 131 -4.32 10.55 -13.65
CA CYS A 131 -2.92 10.93 -13.55
C CYS A 131 -2.02 10.23 -14.58
N LYS A 132 -2.53 9.30 -15.39
CA LYS A 132 -1.72 8.48 -16.29
C LYS A 132 -1.00 9.32 -17.37
N GLU A 133 -1.70 10.27 -17.97
CA GLU A 133 -1.10 11.16 -18.98
C GLU A 133 -0.02 12.08 -18.38
N PRO A 134 -0.27 12.83 -17.29
CA PRO A 134 0.76 13.64 -16.65
C PRO A 134 1.99 12.84 -16.19
N ILE A 135 1.80 11.62 -15.70
CA ILE A 135 2.90 10.74 -15.28
C ILE A 135 3.74 10.33 -16.48
N GLN A 136 3.10 9.99 -17.62
CA GLN A 136 3.82 9.65 -18.84
C GLN A 136 4.60 10.83 -19.42
N GLU A 137 4.02 12.02 -19.39
CA GLU A 137 4.72 13.24 -19.84
C GLU A 137 5.92 13.55 -18.95
N MET A 138 5.78 13.42 -17.63
CA MET A 138 6.87 13.61 -16.70
C MET A 138 7.99 12.57 -16.90
N SER A 139 7.64 11.30 -17.13
CA SER A 139 8.62 10.25 -17.43
C SER A 139 9.42 10.57 -18.71
N LYS A 140 8.74 10.97 -19.80
CA LYS A 140 9.40 11.38 -21.05
C LYS A 140 10.31 12.59 -20.85
N ALA A 141 9.87 13.58 -20.09
CA ALA A 141 10.67 14.76 -19.78
C ALA A 141 11.91 14.40 -18.96
N SER A 142 11.79 13.45 -18.03
CA SER A 142 12.92 12.95 -17.24
C SER A 142 13.96 12.23 -18.11
N GLU A 143 13.52 11.35 -19.01
CA GLU A 143 14.40 10.67 -19.97
C GLU A 143 15.16 11.64 -20.87
N VAL A 144 14.47 12.67 -21.39
CA VAL A 144 15.10 13.73 -22.19
C VAL A 144 16.12 14.52 -21.39
N LEU A 145 15.82 14.81 -20.11
CA LEU A 145 16.73 15.53 -19.23
C LEU A 145 17.99 14.70 -18.96
N GLU A 146 17.84 13.40 -18.65
CA GLU A 146 18.95 12.49 -18.44
C GLU A 146 19.85 12.38 -19.66
N SER A 147 19.26 12.19 -20.86
CA SER A 147 20.01 12.16 -22.12
C SER A 147 20.79 13.44 -22.39
N LYS A 148 20.19 14.61 -22.12
CA LYS A 148 20.89 15.91 -22.26
C LYS A 148 22.00 16.08 -21.24
N PHE A 149 21.80 15.60 -20.03
CA PHE A 149 22.81 15.65 -18.98
C PHE A 149 24.02 14.78 -19.32
N ASP A 150 23.79 13.60 -19.87
CA ASP A 150 24.86 12.71 -20.33
C ASP A 150 25.63 13.32 -21.51
N ALA A 151 24.93 13.89 -22.49
CA ALA A 151 25.55 14.60 -23.60
C ALA A 151 26.38 15.80 -23.12
N PHE A 152 25.89 16.56 -22.15
CA PHE A 152 26.62 17.68 -21.56
C PHE A 152 27.89 17.20 -20.86
N ASN A 153 27.83 16.12 -20.09
CA ASN A 153 28.99 15.56 -19.39
C ASN A 153 30.04 15.06 -20.38
N LEU A 154 29.63 14.43 -21.46
CA LEU A 154 30.51 13.98 -22.54
C LEU A 154 31.23 15.17 -23.22
N LEU A 155 30.47 16.21 -23.58
CA LEU A 155 31.05 17.43 -24.18
C LEU A 155 32.00 18.14 -23.21
N ARG A 156 31.67 18.16 -21.93
CA ARG A 156 32.56 18.74 -20.89
C ARG A 156 33.85 17.96 -20.78
N GLN A 157 33.78 16.63 -20.83
CA GLN A 157 34.99 15.80 -20.80
C GLN A 157 35.85 16.05 -22.04
N GLN A 158 35.27 16.02 -23.24
CA GLN A 158 36.02 16.32 -24.48
C GLN A 158 36.63 17.69 -24.47
N ASN A 159 35.95 18.71 -23.97
CA ASN A 159 36.49 20.07 -23.84
C ASN A 159 37.68 20.13 -22.88
N ASN A 160 37.61 19.38 -21.78
CA ASN A 160 38.74 19.31 -20.84
C ASN A 160 39.97 18.59 -21.42
N GLU A 161 39.72 17.53 -22.22
CA GLU A 161 40.79 16.81 -22.92
C GLU A 161 41.49 17.72 -23.95
N ILE A 162 40.70 18.43 -24.77
CA ILE A 162 41.26 19.41 -25.74
C ILE A 162 42.02 20.51 -25.05
N ARG A 163 41.51 21.04 -23.94
CA ARG A 163 42.23 22.07 -23.16
C ARG A 163 43.54 21.56 -22.59
N ALA A 164 43.61 20.33 -22.15
CA ALA A 164 44.83 19.70 -21.65
C ALA A 164 45.84 19.55 -22.81
N GLU A 165 45.43 19.11 -24.00
CA GLU A 165 46.27 19.00 -25.18
C GLU A 165 46.81 20.34 -25.63
N VAL A 166 45.97 21.39 -25.70
CA VAL A 166 46.39 22.74 -26.10
C VAL A 166 47.33 23.35 -25.03
N GLY A 167 47.14 23.06 -23.72
CA GLY A 167 48.01 23.48 -22.64
C GLY A 167 49.44 22.88 -22.72
N TYR A 168 49.55 21.68 -23.30
CA TYR A 168 50.87 21.07 -23.56
C TYR A 168 51.61 21.67 -24.78
N PHE A 169 50.90 22.38 -25.70
CA PHE A 169 51.49 22.97 -26.88
C PHE A 169 51.93 24.44 -26.71
N ASN A 170 51.64 25.09 -25.59
CA ASN A 170 52.16 26.43 -25.23
C ASN A 170 52.94 26.36 -23.91
N PRO A 171 54.22 25.88 -23.87
CA PRO A 171 55.11 26.19 -22.81
C PRO A 171 55.69 27.59 -23.04
N ASP A 172 55.46 28.53 -22.14
CA ASP A 172 56.18 29.80 -22.11
C ASP A 172 57.68 29.58 -22.01
#